data_c8c532b28b9cc41c59a26afa2e3c8b0f
#
_entry.id   c8c532b28b9cc41c59a26afa2e3c8b0f
#
_cell.length_a   1.000
_cell.length_b   1.000
_cell.length_c   1.000
_cell.angle_alpha   90.00
_cell.angle_beta   90.00
_cell.angle_gamma   90.00
#
_symmetry.space_group_name_H-M   'P 1'
#
loop_
_entity.id
_entity.type
_entity.pdbx_description
1 polymer ?
#
loop_
_entity_poly.entity_id
_entity_poly.type
_entity_poly.pdbx_seq_one_letter_code
_entity_poly.pdbx_strand_id
1 'polypeptide(L)'
;AADAGYKIVIVLAGLHNNLRSQTQMRLDEGFLGYETRPVPDDIRIIGVGEIDGDPSIRPNYATNRSDKGDFNTSVARNLGITPEQRPWLFVVKKNKTVLERLYRWIRNHVANMQDPETGIKVVTHLPLMLIDDEADHASVDTGEQIFDADGKPDEEHEPTAINSRIRKILHSFSRSAYVGYTATPFANIFIHERGATREEGPDLFPSSFIINLAAPSNYVGPAKVFGVLSPEGRRGGLPLVRQIDDYATDDGRGGWMPQRHKNGHIPLHNGIDRLPPSLVEAIDAFVLACAARRIRGQGNDHCSMLVHVTRFN
;
A
#
# COMPACT_ATOMS: atom_id res chain seq x y z
N ALA A 1 10.70 13.95 -2.22
CA ALA A 1 10.08 14.02 -3.56
C ALA A 1 10.00 15.46 -4.06
N ALA A 2 9.25 16.34 -3.40
CA ALA A 2 9.07 17.74 -3.80
C ALA A 2 10.39 18.48 -3.89
N ASP A 3 11.25 18.37 -2.88
CA ASP A 3 12.58 19.02 -2.83
C ASP A 3 13.54 18.50 -3.91
N ALA A 4 13.32 17.28 -4.40
CA ALA A 4 14.05 16.74 -5.54
C ALA A 4 13.47 17.18 -6.90
N GLY A 5 12.48 18.07 -6.92
CA GLY A 5 11.91 18.66 -8.12
C GLY A 5 10.74 17.89 -8.74
N TYR A 6 10.24 16.82 -8.12
CA TYR A 6 9.03 16.13 -8.60
C TYR A 6 7.81 17.03 -8.45
N LYS A 7 7.03 17.14 -9.53
CA LYS A 7 5.85 18.02 -9.60
C LYS A 7 4.53 17.26 -9.51
N ILE A 8 4.54 15.99 -9.85
CA ILE A 8 3.40 15.09 -9.66
C ILE A 8 3.86 13.93 -8.79
N VAL A 9 3.17 13.73 -7.67
CA VAL A 9 3.41 12.63 -6.74
C VAL A 9 2.13 11.79 -6.69
N ILE A 10 2.21 10.56 -7.17
CA ILE A 10 1.12 9.59 -7.12
C ILE A 10 1.47 8.53 -6.10
N VAL A 11 0.59 8.29 -5.13
CA VAL A 11 0.72 7.22 -4.14
C VAL A 11 -0.39 6.21 -4.36
N LEU A 12 -0.01 5.00 -4.69
CA LEU A 12 -0.93 3.87 -4.82
C LEU A 12 -1.09 3.21 -3.44
N ALA A 13 -2.27 3.35 -2.85
CA ALA A 13 -2.53 2.96 -1.47
C ALA A 13 -3.48 1.75 -1.38
N GLY A 14 -2.95 0.55 -1.60
CA GLY A 14 -3.67 -0.71 -1.47
C GLY A 14 -4.95 -0.82 -2.32
N LEU A 15 -5.79 -1.82 -2.04
CA LEU A 15 -7.02 -2.11 -2.81
C LEU A 15 -8.29 -1.50 -2.20
N HIS A 16 -8.27 -1.13 -0.93
CA HIS A 16 -9.46 -0.73 -0.17
C HIS A 16 -9.50 0.76 0.13
N ASN A 17 -10.70 1.35 0.14
CA ASN A 17 -10.89 2.78 0.43
C ASN A 17 -10.35 3.18 1.81
N ASN A 18 -10.52 2.32 2.83
CA ASN A 18 -10.04 2.60 4.18
C ASN A 18 -8.52 2.77 4.23
N LEU A 19 -7.76 1.89 3.54
CA LEU A 19 -6.30 2.01 3.45
C LEU A 19 -5.89 3.29 2.72
N ARG A 20 -6.56 3.59 1.60
CA ARG A 20 -6.33 4.83 0.86
C ARG A 20 -6.59 6.07 1.73
N SER A 21 -7.72 6.10 2.46
CA SER A 21 -8.05 7.20 3.36
C SER A 21 -7.02 7.37 4.49
N GLN A 22 -6.58 6.27 5.11
CA GLN A 22 -5.52 6.28 6.13
C GLN A 22 -4.19 6.79 5.57
N THR A 23 -3.81 6.36 4.37
CA THR A 23 -2.59 6.85 3.70
C THR A 23 -2.71 8.33 3.38
N GLN A 24 -3.89 8.80 2.93
CA GLN A 24 -4.14 10.23 2.74
C GLN A 24 -3.95 11.02 4.03
N MET A 25 -4.55 10.56 5.15
CA MET A 25 -4.42 11.24 6.45
C MET A 25 -2.95 11.35 6.90
N ARG A 26 -2.17 10.30 6.73
CA ARG A 26 -0.72 10.33 7.04
C ARG A 26 0.06 11.30 6.15
N LEU A 27 -0.32 11.42 4.88
CA LEU A 27 0.29 12.37 3.96
C LEU A 27 -0.21 13.80 4.15
N ASP A 28 -1.43 13.97 4.64
CA ASP A 28 -1.91 15.27 5.12
C ASP A 28 -1.02 15.80 6.25
N GLU A 29 -0.67 14.95 7.22
CA GLU A 29 0.21 15.30 8.35
C GLU A 29 1.68 15.43 7.95
N GLY A 30 2.20 14.46 7.19
CA GLY A 30 3.65 14.33 6.94
C GLY A 30 4.15 15.01 5.67
N PHE A 31 3.25 15.44 4.76
CA PHE A 31 3.64 16.01 3.47
C PHE A 31 2.90 17.31 3.10
N LEU A 32 1.56 17.32 3.21
CA LEU A 32 0.78 18.50 2.87
C LEU A 32 0.81 19.58 3.97
N GLY A 33 0.79 19.17 5.23
CA GLY A 33 0.74 20.07 6.39
C GLY A 33 -0.66 20.62 6.70
N TYR A 34 -1.70 20.07 6.09
CA TYR A 34 -3.10 20.45 6.33
C TYR A 34 -4.07 19.32 6.00
N GLU A 35 -5.27 19.39 6.61
CA GLU A 35 -6.33 18.41 6.35
C GLU A 35 -6.97 18.59 4.97
N THR A 36 -6.98 17.53 4.16
CA THR A 36 -7.71 17.52 2.90
C THR A 36 -9.20 17.23 3.14
N ARG A 37 -10.09 18.07 2.61
CA ARG A 37 -11.55 17.94 2.74
C ARG A 37 -12.22 18.03 1.37
N PRO A 38 -13.45 17.47 1.21
CA PRO A 38 -14.21 17.59 -0.03
C PRO A 38 -14.57 19.05 -0.39
N VAL A 39 -14.77 19.89 0.61
CA VAL A 39 -15.05 21.34 0.48
C VAL A 39 -14.04 22.06 1.37
N PRO A 40 -13.23 22.98 0.82
CA PRO A 40 -12.20 23.69 1.57
C PRO A 40 -12.75 24.93 2.28
N ASP A 41 -13.68 24.76 3.23
CA ASP A 41 -14.27 25.91 3.94
C ASP A 41 -13.36 26.46 5.06
N ASP A 42 -12.50 25.60 5.63
CA ASP A 42 -11.54 25.99 6.67
C ASP A 42 -10.31 25.06 6.60
N ILE A 43 -9.17 25.62 6.32
CA ILE A 43 -7.92 24.85 6.22
C ILE A 43 -7.36 24.64 7.63
N ARG A 44 -7.58 23.44 8.17
CA ARG A 44 -6.93 23.04 9.42
C ARG A 44 -5.48 22.64 9.16
N ILE A 45 -4.56 23.38 9.76
CA ILE A 45 -3.12 23.08 9.71
C ILE A 45 -2.83 21.92 10.68
N ILE A 46 -2.00 20.99 10.27
CA ILE A 46 -1.61 19.79 11.04
C ILE A 46 -0.19 19.36 10.70
N GLY A 47 0.44 18.62 11.60
CA GLY A 47 1.72 17.96 11.35
C GLY A 47 2.82 18.90 10.87
N VAL A 48 3.41 18.61 9.71
CA VAL A 48 4.51 19.43 9.15
C VAL A 48 4.11 20.88 8.86
N GLY A 49 2.83 21.16 8.67
CA GLY A 49 2.33 22.52 8.46
C GLY A 49 2.38 23.39 9.73
N GLU A 50 2.48 22.78 10.92
CA GLU A 50 2.67 23.48 12.17
C GLU A 50 4.16 23.87 12.39
N ILE A 51 5.09 23.20 11.67
CA ILE A 51 6.53 23.47 11.76
C ILE A 51 6.87 24.68 10.91
N ASP A 52 6.32 24.78 9.68
CA ASP A 52 6.51 25.90 8.78
C ASP A 52 5.15 26.50 8.37
N GLY A 53 4.94 27.75 8.73
CA GLY A 53 3.70 28.47 8.48
C GLY A 53 3.54 29.00 7.05
N ASP A 54 4.58 28.93 6.18
CA ASP A 54 4.52 29.49 4.83
C ASP A 54 3.55 28.70 3.93
N PRO A 55 2.41 29.27 3.52
CA PRO A 55 1.46 28.60 2.66
C PRO A 55 1.97 28.41 1.22
N SER A 56 3.02 29.12 0.81
CA SER A 56 3.53 29.08 -0.57
C SER A 56 4.26 27.77 -0.88
N ILE A 57 4.83 27.11 0.12
CA ILE A 57 5.56 25.84 -0.04
C ILE A 57 4.64 24.60 0.02
N ARG A 58 3.40 24.77 0.45
CA ARG A 58 2.48 23.65 0.62
C ARG A 58 2.09 23.02 -0.71
N PRO A 59 2.20 21.70 -0.86
CA PRO A 59 1.74 21.01 -2.07
C PRO A 59 0.21 21.12 -2.24
N ASN A 60 -0.24 20.97 -3.47
CA ASN A 60 -1.66 20.84 -3.78
C ASN A 60 -2.11 19.37 -3.69
N TYR A 61 -3.40 19.13 -3.65
CA TYR A 61 -3.95 17.78 -3.64
C TYR A 61 -5.08 17.62 -4.67
N ALA A 62 -5.20 16.40 -5.20
CA ALA A 62 -6.30 16.01 -6.10
C ALA A 62 -7.26 15.03 -5.45
N THR A 63 -6.85 14.38 -4.37
CA THR A 63 -7.62 13.40 -3.59
C THR A 63 -7.69 13.85 -2.14
N ASN A 64 -8.69 13.42 -1.39
CA ASN A 64 -8.88 13.85 0.00
C ASN A 64 -9.13 12.67 0.95
N ARG A 65 -9.09 12.92 2.26
CA ARG A 65 -9.20 11.91 3.32
C ARG A 65 -10.56 11.22 3.47
N SER A 66 -11.61 11.70 2.82
CA SER A 66 -12.92 11.04 2.90
C SER A 66 -12.94 9.70 2.18
N ASP A 67 -13.84 8.79 2.55
CA ASP A 67 -13.99 7.47 1.91
C ASP A 67 -14.25 7.57 0.40
N LYS A 68 -14.94 8.63 -0.03
CA LYS A 68 -15.22 8.93 -1.45
C LYS A 68 -14.21 9.88 -2.08
N GLY A 69 -13.12 10.20 -1.37
CA GLY A 69 -12.09 11.15 -1.77
C GLY A 69 -11.06 10.65 -2.78
N ASP A 70 -11.25 9.49 -3.37
CA ASP A 70 -10.40 8.94 -4.44
C ASP A 70 -10.56 9.71 -5.75
N PHE A 71 -9.64 9.51 -6.70
CA PHE A 71 -9.68 10.15 -8.01
C PHE A 71 -10.91 9.68 -8.82
N ASN A 72 -11.90 10.53 -8.92
CA ASN A 72 -13.19 10.25 -9.54
C ASN A 72 -13.49 11.18 -10.72
N THR A 73 -14.61 10.98 -11.39
CA THR A 73 -15.00 11.76 -12.59
C THR A 73 -15.20 13.24 -12.29
N SER A 74 -15.73 13.58 -11.10
CA SER A 74 -15.94 14.98 -10.71
C SER A 74 -14.59 15.68 -10.49
N VAL A 75 -13.67 15.04 -9.78
CA VAL A 75 -12.29 15.52 -9.60
C VAL A 75 -11.63 15.72 -10.97
N ALA A 76 -11.67 14.71 -11.84
CA ALA A 76 -11.05 14.77 -13.17
C ALA A 76 -11.57 15.91 -14.04
N ARG A 77 -12.85 16.29 -13.92
CA ARG A 77 -13.45 17.39 -14.70
C ARG A 77 -13.08 18.77 -14.16
N ASN A 78 -12.96 18.90 -12.85
CA ASN A 78 -12.81 20.20 -12.18
C ASN A 78 -11.36 20.53 -11.83
N LEU A 79 -10.45 19.57 -11.97
CA LEU A 79 -9.04 19.75 -11.62
C LEU A 79 -8.31 20.55 -12.68
N GLY A 80 -8.16 21.84 -12.45
CA GLY A 80 -7.24 22.71 -13.19
C GLY A 80 -5.84 22.61 -12.58
N ILE A 81 -4.91 21.95 -13.27
CA ILE A 81 -3.53 21.87 -12.80
C ILE A 81 -2.71 23.03 -13.37
N THR A 82 -2.07 23.78 -12.47
CA THR A 82 -0.90 24.58 -12.74
C THR A 82 0.27 24.04 -11.92
N PRO A 83 0.82 22.86 -12.29
CA PRO A 83 1.80 22.16 -11.46
C PRO A 83 3.19 22.79 -11.50
N GLU A 84 3.40 23.80 -12.31
CA GLU A 84 4.68 24.48 -12.47
C GLU A 84 5.14 25.18 -11.18
N GLN A 85 4.21 25.61 -10.35
CA GLN A 85 4.53 26.33 -9.11
C GLN A 85 4.67 25.39 -7.90
N ARG A 86 3.71 24.51 -7.65
CA ARG A 86 3.67 23.61 -6.48
C ARG A 86 3.41 22.18 -6.87
N PRO A 87 3.99 21.21 -6.17
CA PRO A 87 3.73 19.79 -6.44
C PRO A 87 2.28 19.44 -6.16
N TRP A 88 1.80 18.39 -6.83
CA TRP A 88 0.47 17.84 -6.67
C TRP A 88 0.53 16.43 -6.12
N LEU A 89 -0.26 16.16 -5.08
CA LEU A 89 -0.42 14.85 -4.48
C LEU A 89 -1.71 14.17 -4.94
N PHE A 90 -1.57 12.91 -5.36
CA PHE A 90 -2.66 12.00 -5.69
C PHE A 90 -2.52 10.75 -4.83
N VAL A 91 -3.48 10.45 -3.96
CA VAL A 91 -3.53 9.20 -3.20
C VAL A 91 -4.69 8.39 -3.73
N VAL A 92 -4.37 7.36 -4.51
CA VAL A 92 -5.35 6.57 -5.25
C VAL A 92 -5.26 5.09 -4.88
N LYS A 93 -6.37 4.39 -4.91
CA LYS A 93 -6.36 2.94 -4.70
C LYS A 93 -5.93 2.21 -5.97
N LYS A 94 -5.33 1.02 -5.82
CA LYS A 94 -4.98 0.12 -6.92
C LYS A 94 -6.24 -0.52 -7.50
N ASN A 95 -6.94 0.22 -8.33
CA ASN A 95 -8.17 -0.23 -8.99
C ASN A 95 -8.12 0.11 -10.47
N LYS A 96 -8.40 -0.88 -11.32
CA LYS A 96 -8.37 -0.73 -12.78
C LYS A 96 -9.10 0.52 -13.27
N THR A 97 -10.31 0.77 -12.77
CA THR A 97 -11.16 1.90 -13.22
C THR A 97 -10.59 3.25 -12.76
N VAL A 98 -10.04 3.33 -11.55
CA VAL A 98 -9.43 4.56 -11.01
C VAL A 98 -8.15 4.89 -11.78
N LEU A 99 -7.27 3.90 -11.96
CA LEU A 99 -6.01 4.07 -12.69
C LEU A 99 -6.24 4.41 -14.17
N GLU A 100 -7.22 3.77 -14.83
CA GLU A 100 -7.60 4.09 -16.19
C GLU A 100 -8.11 5.53 -16.34
N ARG A 101 -8.91 6.01 -15.38
CA ARG A 101 -9.40 7.39 -15.34
C ARG A 101 -8.26 8.38 -15.16
N LEU A 102 -7.34 8.09 -14.24
CA LEU A 102 -6.15 8.89 -13.98
C LEU A 102 -5.25 8.96 -15.23
N TYR A 103 -4.98 7.82 -15.87
CA TYR A 103 -4.22 7.75 -17.11
C TYR A 103 -4.84 8.60 -18.24
N ARG A 104 -6.16 8.46 -18.47
CA ARG A 104 -6.85 9.26 -19.48
C ARG A 104 -6.82 10.75 -19.17
N TRP A 105 -6.95 11.10 -17.90
CA TRP A 105 -6.86 12.50 -17.47
C TRP A 105 -5.47 13.07 -17.72
N ILE A 106 -4.40 12.35 -17.37
CA ILE A 106 -3.02 12.75 -17.67
C ILE A 106 -2.84 13.00 -19.17
N ARG A 107 -3.26 12.06 -20.00
CA ARG A 107 -3.14 12.19 -21.47
C ARG A 107 -3.93 13.34 -22.09
N ASN A 108 -5.07 13.69 -21.52
CA ASN A 108 -5.96 14.67 -22.12
C ASN A 108 -5.79 16.08 -21.57
N HIS A 109 -5.25 16.23 -20.36
CA HIS A 109 -5.20 17.52 -19.67
C HIS A 109 -3.78 17.92 -19.20
N VAL A 110 -2.84 16.99 -19.11
CA VAL A 110 -1.49 17.26 -18.60
C VAL A 110 -0.43 17.11 -19.69
N ALA A 111 -0.61 16.13 -20.58
CA ALA A 111 0.34 15.89 -21.67
C ALA A 111 0.42 17.11 -22.62
N ASN A 112 1.64 17.51 -22.91
CA ASN A 112 1.96 18.71 -23.68
C ASN A 112 2.67 18.42 -25.01
N MET A 113 3.02 17.17 -25.27
CA MET A 113 3.68 16.74 -26.49
C MET A 113 3.09 15.40 -26.98
N GLN A 114 3.16 15.15 -28.27
CA GLN A 114 2.90 13.84 -28.85
C GLN A 114 4.21 13.30 -29.40
N ASP A 115 4.57 12.10 -28.98
CA ASP A 115 5.73 11.39 -29.48
C ASP A 115 5.53 11.09 -30.99
N PRO A 116 6.45 11.50 -31.86
CA PRO A 116 6.26 11.36 -33.31
C PRO A 116 6.36 9.91 -33.82
N GLU A 117 7.04 9.02 -33.08
CA GLU A 117 7.23 7.61 -33.50
C GLU A 117 6.07 6.73 -33.02
N THR A 118 5.66 6.91 -31.78
CA THR A 118 4.62 6.07 -31.15
C THR A 118 3.22 6.67 -31.21
N GLY A 119 3.11 7.98 -31.43
CA GLY A 119 1.84 8.71 -31.36
C GLY A 119 1.30 8.87 -29.92
N ILE A 120 2.07 8.46 -28.91
CA ILE A 120 1.67 8.55 -27.51
C ILE A 120 1.79 9.99 -27.02
N LYS A 121 0.78 10.47 -26.32
CA LYS A 121 0.84 11.78 -25.65
C LYS A 121 1.70 11.71 -24.41
N VAL A 122 2.68 12.61 -24.27
CA VAL A 122 3.72 12.60 -23.24
C VAL A 122 3.75 13.94 -22.49
N VAL A 123 4.02 13.85 -21.19
CA VAL A 123 4.28 14.98 -20.29
C VAL A 123 5.79 15.19 -20.20
N THR A 124 6.30 16.30 -20.76
CA THR A 124 7.76 16.54 -20.80
C THR A 124 8.26 17.52 -19.76
N HIS A 125 7.40 18.36 -19.22
CA HIS A 125 7.76 19.49 -18.34
C HIS A 125 7.60 19.18 -16.84
N LEU A 126 6.88 18.10 -16.47
CA LEU A 126 6.57 17.75 -15.10
C LEU A 126 7.14 16.37 -14.74
N PRO A 127 8.16 16.30 -13.85
CA PRO A 127 8.63 15.01 -13.34
C PRO A 127 7.59 14.33 -12.44
N LEU A 128 7.37 13.03 -12.68
CA LEU A 128 6.49 12.15 -11.91
C LEU A 128 7.30 11.32 -10.90
N MET A 129 6.84 11.28 -9.65
CA MET A 129 7.16 10.20 -8.71
C MET A 129 5.90 9.36 -8.44
N LEU A 130 5.99 8.07 -8.70
CA LEU A 130 4.94 7.10 -8.38
C LEU A 130 5.44 6.20 -7.26
N ILE A 131 4.77 6.25 -6.12
CA ILE A 131 5.04 5.43 -4.94
C ILE A 131 3.97 4.36 -4.87
N ASP A 132 4.37 3.11 -4.83
CA ASP A 132 3.48 1.95 -4.84
C ASP A 132 3.60 1.22 -3.49
N ASP A 133 2.59 1.39 -2.64
CA ASP A 133 2.49 0.70 -1.36
C ASP A 133 1.92 -0.72 -1.60
N GLU A 134 2.45 -1.73 -0.91
CA GLU A 134 2.18 -3.14 -1.17
C GLU A 134 2.47 -3.51 -2.64
N ALA A 135 3.68 -3.19 -3.11
CA ALA A 135 4.07 -3.32 -4.51
C ALA A 135 4.12 -4.79 -5.02
N ASP A 136 4.20 -5.76 -4.12
CA ASP A 136 4.07 -7.19 -4.41
C ASP A 136 2.62 -7.62 -4.67
N HIS A 137 1.63 -6.77 -4.33
CA HIS A 137 0.22 -7.09 -4.45
C HIS A 137 -0.45 -6.32 -5.60
N ALA A 138 -0.92 -7.05 -6.60
CA ALA A 138 -1.62 -6.56 -7.79
C ALA A 138 -0.80 -5.69 -8.76
N SER A 139 0.41 -5.24 -8.40
CA SER A 139 1.27 -4.44 -9.27
C SER A 139 2.19 -5.28 -10.12
N VAL A 140 2.51 -6.50 -9.69
CA VAL A 140 3.33 -7.45 -10.43
C VAL A 140 2.50 -8.08 -11.54
N ASP A 141 3.09 -8.20 -12.72
CA ASP A 141 2.50 -8.98 -13.80
C ASP A 141 2.65 -10.48 -13.49
N THR A 142 1.51 -11.16 -13.37
CA THR A 142 1.45 -12.61 -13.11
C THR A 142 1.17 -13.40 -14.38
N GLY A 143 1.11 -12.75 -15.54
CA GLY A 143 1.01 -13.40 -16.85
C GLY A 143 2.33 -14.09 -17.21
N GLU A 144 2.25 -15.18 -17.95
CA GLU A 144 3.43 -15.88 -18.46
C GLU A 144 4.04 -15.04 -19.59
N GLN A 145 5.23 -14.51 -19.37
CA GLN A 145 5.94 -13.74 -20.39
C GLN A 145 6.80 -14.67 -21.23
N ILE A 146 6.54 -14.71 -22.52
CA ILE A 146 7.28 -15.52 -23.49
C ILE A 146 8.39 -14.64 -24.08
N PHE A 147 9.56 -15.24 -24.31
CA PHE A 147 10.69 -14.61 -24.97
C PHE A 147 11.02 -15.38 -26.26
N ASP A 148 11.41 -14.66 -27.29
CA ASP A 148 11.90 -15.26 -28.54
C ASP A 148 13.32 -15.87 -28.36
N ALA A 149 13.84 -16.48 -29.43
CA ALA A 149 15.17 -17.11 -29.41
C ALA A 149 16.31 -16.12 -29.16
N ASP A 150 16.11 -14.84 -29.41
CA ASP A 150 17.07 -13.75 -29.16
C ASP A 150 16.90 -13.12 -27.76
N GLY A 151 15.95 -13.63 -26.94
CA GLY A 151 15.65 -13.14 -25.61
C GLY A 151 14.91 -11.80 -25.61
N LYS A 152 14.22 -11.45 -26.70
CA LYS A 152 13.30 -10.33 -26.74
C LYS A 152 11.94 -10.73 -26.19
N PRO A 153 11.29 -9.90 -25.39
CA PRO A 153 9.95 -10.18 -24.88
C PRO A 153 8.93 -10.21 -26.02
N ASP A 154 7.91 -11.05 -25.86
CA ASP A 154 6.76 -11.09 -26.75
C ASP A 154 6.01 -9.75 -26.70
N GLU A 155 5.95 -9.05 -27.82
CA GLU A 155 5.25 -7.75 -27.92
C GLU A 155 3.72 -7.89 -27.80
N GLU A 156 3.17 -9.10 -27.98
CA GLU A 156 1.74 -9.40 -27.86
C GLU A 156 1.33 -9.80 -26.43
N HIS A 157 2.31 -9.89 -25.50
CA HIS A 157 2.02 -10.21 -24.10
C HIS A 157 1.04 -9.19 -23.47
N GLU A 158 -0.05 -9.66 -22.89
CA GLU A 158 -1.03 -8.83 -22.17
C GLU A 158 -0.77 -8.80 -20.66
N PRO A 159 -0.16 -7.73 -20.12
CA PRO A 159 0.06 -7.62 -18.68
C PRO A 159 -1.25 -7.56 -17.89
N THR A 160 -1.18 -7.92 -16.60
CA THR A 160 -2.33 -7.77 -15.71
C THR A 160 -2.86 -6.34 -15.72
N ALA A 161 -4.17 -6.20 -15.54
CA ALA A 161 -4.85 -4.92 -15.75
C ALA A 161 -4.34 -3.77 -14.87
N ILE A 162 -3.84 -4.04 -13.66
CA ILE A 162 -3.28 -3.02 -12.76
C ILE A 162 -1.84 -2.71 -13.17
N ASN A 163 -0.99 -3.72 -13.41
CA ASN A 163 0.37 -3.56 -13.91
C ASN A 163 0.37 -2.70 -15.19
N SER A 164 -0.42 -3.08 -16.20
CA SER A 164 -0.55 -2.32 -17.45
C SER A 164 -0.86 -0.83 -17.23
N ARG A 165 -1.78 -0.48 -16.31
CA ARG A 165 -2.13 0.92 -16.05
C ARG A 165 -1.04 1.68 -15.32
N ILE A 166 -0.34 1.06 -14.38
CA ILE A 166 0.82 1.68 -13.70
C ILE A 166 1.90 2.00 -14.74
N ARG A 167 2.25 1.04 -15.59
CA ARG A 167 3.25 1.20 -16.65
C ARG A 167 2.83 2.29 -17.65
N LYS A 168 1.59 2.30 -18.13
CA LYS A 168 1.07 3.35 -19.02
C LYS A 168 1.13 4.74 -18.40
N ILE A 169 0.86 4.87 -17.08
CA ILE A 169 1.01 6.13 -16.38
C ILE A 169 2.48 6.57 -16.37
N LEU A 170 3.41 5.68 -15.98
CA LEU A 170 4.85 5.97 -15.96
C LEU A 170 5.36 6.34 -17.35
N HIS A 171 4.96 5.60 -18.38
CA HIS A 171 5.37 5.83 -19.77
C HIS A 171 4.78 7.11 -20.38
N SER A 172 3.74 7.68 -19.76
CA SER A 172 3.21 8.99 -20.17
C SER A 172 4.09 10.17 -19.75
N PHE A 173 5.18 9.96 -19.05
CA PHE A 173 6.09 11.01 -18.60
C PHE A 173 7.50 10.77 -19.14
N SER A 174 8.12 11.82 -19.68
CA SER A 174 9.53 11.76 -20.12
C SER A 174 10.50 11.60 -18.95
N ARG A 175 10.08 12.00 -17.73
CA ARG A 175 10.83 11.87 -16.48
C ARG A 175 9.93 11.30 -15.42
N SER A 176 10.13 10.04 -15.09
CA SER A 176 9.38 9.34 -14.05
C SER A 176 10.29 8.50 -13.16
N ALA A 177 9.92 8.39 -11.89
CA ALA A 177 10.50 7.44 -10.96
C ALA A 177 9.39 6.58 -10.36
N TYR A 178 9.64 5.28 -10.26
CA TYR A 178 8.81 4.32 -9.58
C TYR A 178 9.52 3.81 -8.32
N VAL A 179 8.83 3.85 -7.19
CA VAL A 179 9.34 3.35 -5.91
C VAL A 179 8.31 2.41 -5.31
N GLY A 180 8.63 1.12 -5.27
CA GLY A 180 7.80 0.10 -4.63
C GLY A 180 8.16 -0.06 -3.15
N TYR A 181 7.14 -0.06 -2.28
CA TYR A 181 7.26 -0.45 -0.87
C TYR A 181 6.58 -1.80 -0.68
N THR A 182 7.28 -2.75 -0.08
CA THR A 182 6.74 -4.07 0.23
C THR A 182 7.46 -4.71 1.42
N ALA A 183 6.75 -5.51 2.20
CA ALA A 183 7.32 -6.36 3.23
C ALA A 183 7.81 -7.70 2.65
N THR A 184 7.38 -8.07 1.44
CA THR A 184 7.65 -9.35 0.78
C THR A 184 8.13 -9.16 -0.67
N PRO A 185 9.38 -8.73 -0.89
CA PRO A 185 9.87 -8.30 -2.20
C PRO A 185 10.06 -9.42 -3.23
N PHE A 186 9.76 -10.68 -2.87
CA PHE A 186 10.06 -11.82 -3.73
C PHE A 186 9.39 -11.71 -5.10
N ALA A 187 8.13 -11.34 -5.18
CA ALA A 187 7.43 -11.19 -6.45
C ALA A 187 8.07 -10.11 -7.35
N ASN A 188 8.53 -9.01 -6.75
CA ASN A 188 9.16 -7.91 -7.47
C ASN A 188 10.57 -8.24 -7.98
N ILE A 189 11.32 -9.07 -7.26
CA ILE A 189 12.67 -9.52 -7.66
C ILE A 189 12.60 -10.48 -8.85
N PHE A 190 11.52 -11.26 -8.95
CA PHE A 190 11.34 -12.23 -10.03
C PHE A 190 10.69 -11.63 -11.30
N ILE A 191 10.38 -10.34 -11.32
CA ILE A 191 10.02 -9.64 -12.56
C ILE A 191 11.20 -9.72 -13.53
N HIS A 192 10.96 -10.05 -14.78
CA HIS A 192 12.04 -10.15 -15.75
C HIS A 192 12.56 -8.76 -16.13
N GLU A 193 13.87 -8.52 -15.96
CA GLU A 193 14.51 -7.22 -16.20
C GLU A 193 14.26 -6.65 -17.61
N ARG A 194 14.13 -7.54 -18.60
CA ARG A 194 13.89 -7.15 -20.00
C ARG A 194 12.42 -7.17 -20.39
N GLY A 195 11.53 -7.42 -19.42
CA GLY A 195 10.09 -7.42 -19.67
C GLY A 195 9.65 -6.04 -20.18
N ALA A 196 9.14 -5.98 -21.38
CA ALA A 196 8.62 -4.76 -21.98
C ALA A 196 7.54 -5.09 -23.01
N THR A 197 6.58 -4.17 -23.15
CA THR A 197 5.60 -4.19 -24.22
C THR A 197 5.61 -2.87 -24.97
N ARG A 198 5.10 -2.84 -26.18
CA ARG A 198 5.07 -1.61 -26.99
C ARG A 198 4.18 -0.52 -26.40
N GLU A 199 3.06 -0.92 -25.80
CA GLU A 199 2.07 0.02 -25.24
C GLU A 199 2.44 0.49 -23.81
N GLU A 200 2.93 -0.42 -22.97
CA GLU A 200 3.19 -0.17 -21.56
C GLU A 200 4.63 0.26 -21.28
N GLY A 201 5.55 -0.02 -22.19
CA GLY A 201 6.98 0.18 -21.96
C GLY A 201 7.59 -0.89 -21.05
N PRO A 202 8.72 -0.59 -20.35
CA PRO A 202 9.39 -1.53 -19.45
C PRO A 202 8.52 -1.98 -18.28
N ASP A 203 8.70 -3.22 -17.82
CA ASP A 203 8.05 -3.72 -16.61
C ASP A 203 8.65 -3.10 -15.33
N LEU A 204 8.00 -3.32 -14.20
CA LEU A 204 8.29 -2.69 -12.90
C LEU A 204 9.44 -3.38 -12.16
N PHE A 205 10.44 -3.89 -12.89
CA PHE A 205 11.64 -4.48 -12.29
C PHE A 205 12.45 -3.42 -11.51
N PRO A 206 12.85 -3.69 -10.25
CA PRO A 206 13.60 -2.72 -9.44
C PRO A 206 15.08 -2.64 -9.87
N SER A 207 15.34 -2.09 -11.05
CA SER A 207 16.67 -2.04 -11.68
C SER A 207 17.66 -1.11 -10.96
N SER A 208 17.18 -0.05 -10.29
CA SER A 208 18.07 0.98 -9.76
C SER A 208 18.55 0.68 -8.35
N PHE A 209 17.69 0.17 -7.47
CA PHE A 209 18.05 -0.18 -6.09
C PHE A 209 17.01 -1.10 -5.43
N ILE A 210 17.47 -1.86 -4.45
CA ILE A 210 16.66 -2.54 -3.45
C ILE A 210 17.25 -2.17 -2.09
N ILE A 211 16.46 -1.54 -1.24
CA ILE A 211 16.89 -1.10 0.09
C ILE A 211 16.10 -1.87 1.15
N ASN A 212 16.80 -2.62 1.98
CA ASN A 212 16.23 -3.21 3.17
C ASN A 212 16.33 -2.20 4.33
N LEU A 213 15.17 -1.78 4.86
CA LEU A 213 15.13 -0.88 6.00
C LEU A 213 15.50 -1.66 7.27
N ALA A 214 16.49 -1.16 8.01
CA ALA A 214 16.86 -1.74 9.29
C ALA A 214 15.71 -1.60 10.30
N ALA A 215 15.45 -2.66 11.05
CA ALA A 215 14.46 -2.59 12.13
C ALA A 215 14.89 -1.60 13.21
N PRO A 216 14.02 -0.71 13.71
CA PRO A 216 14.32 0.16 14.83
C PRO A 216 14.75 -0.63 16.07
N SER A 217 15.64 -0.07 16.90
CA SER A 217 16.18 -0.75 18.08
C SER A 217 15.10 -1.13 19.12
N ASN A 218 14.02 -0.36 19.19
CA ASN A 218 12.87 -0.58 20.06
C ASN A 218 11.79 -1.49 19.44
N TYR A 219 11.98 -1.96 18.20
CA TYR A 219 11.02 -2.82 17.54
C TYR A 219 11.12 -4.28 18.03
N VAL A 220 9.97 -4.84 18.42
CA VAL A 220 9.85 -6.26 18.76
C VAL A 220 9.28 -7.00 17.55
N GLY A 221 10.16 -7.38 16.65
CA GLY A 221 9.81 -8.08 15.40
C GLY A 221 9.98 -9.61 15.49
N PRO A 222 9.80 -10.31 14.36
CA PRO A 222 9.82 -11.77 14.29
C PRO A 222 11.07 -12.40 14.90
N ALA A 223 12.26 -11.83 14.70
CA ALA A 223 13.49 -12.35 15.27
C ALA A 223 13.50 -12.34 16.82
N LYS A 224 12.90 -11.32 17.44
CA LYS A 224 12.74 -11.26 18.90
C LYS A 224 11.61 -12.16 19.41
N VAL A 225 10.53 -12.30 18.63
CA VAL A 225 9.38 -13.13 19.02
C VAL A 225 9.66 -14.62 18.84
N PHE A 226 10.16 -15.01 17.67
CA PHE A 226 10.33 -16.41 17.30
C PHE A 226 11.79 -16.90 17.38
N GLY A 227 12.76 -16.01 17.61
CA GLY A 227 14.18 -16.33 17.52
C GLY A 227 14.68 -16.43 16.09
N VAL A 228 15.99 -16.52 15.96
CA VAL A 228 16.68 -16.69 14.68
C VAL A 228 17.08 -18.16 14.50
N LEU A 229 16.86 -18.70 13.32
CA LEU A 229 17.25 -20.06 12.97
C LEU A 229 18.78 -20.16 12.93
N SER A 230 19.36 -21.10 13.64
CA SER A 230 20.78 -21.44 13.63
C SER A 230 20.94 -22.93 13.32
N PRO A 231 22.17 -23.42 12.99
CA PRO A 231 22.41 -24.85 12.79
C PRO A 231 22.03 -25.74 13.99
N GLU A 232 22.07 -25.16 15.19
CA GLU A 232 21.71 -25.87 16.43
C GLU A 232 20.24 -25.63 16.87
N GLY A 233 19.42 -25.02 16.02
CA GLY A 233 18.01 -24.70 16.28
C GLY A 233 17.73 -23.22 16.44
N ARG A 234 16.51 -22.86 16.87
CA ARG A 234 16.13 -21.47 17.08
C ARG A 234 16.72 -20.93 18.37
N ARG A 235 17.33 -19.74 18.33
CA ARG A 235 17.94 -19.06 19.47
C ARG A 235 17.40 -17.62 19.63
N GLY A 236 17.39 -17.10 20.84
CA GLY A 236 17.13 -15.69 21.16
C GLY A 236 15.68 -15.25 21.11
N GLY A 237 14.72 -16.16 20.99
CA GLY A 237 13.29 -15.83 21.05
C GLY A 237 12.87 -15.44 22.47
N LEU A 238 11.95 -14.46 22.57
CA LEU A 238 11.25 -14.15 23.81
C LEU A 238 10.14 -15.19 24.05
N PRO A 239 9.79 -15.51 25.33
CA PRO A 239 8.72 -16.45 25.64
C PRO A 239 7.32 -15.81 25.43
N LEU A 240 7.06 -15.32 24.22
CA LEU A 240 5.84 -14.61 23.87
C LEU A 240 4.86 -15.48 23.07
N VAL A 241 5.32 -16.62 22.55
CA VAL A 241 4.51 -17.51 21.73
C VAL A 241 4.04 -18.67 22.56
N ARG A 242 2.74 -18.86 22.61
CA ARG A 242 2.09 -20.01 23.24
C ARG A 242 1.38 -20.82 22.15
N GLN A 243 1.65 -22.12 22.11
CA GLN A 243 0.91 -23.04 21.27
C GLN A 243 -0.42 -23.37 21.94
N ILE A 244 -1.49 -23.39 21.18
CA ILE A 244 -2.85 -23.69 21.61
C ILE A 244 -3.42 -24.83 20.76
N ASP A 245 -4.27 -25.66 21.33
CA ASP A 245 -4.89 -26.84 20.71
C ASP A 245 -6.40 -26.96 20.96
N ASP A 246 -6.97 -26.10 21.80
CA ASP A 246 -8.38 -26.14 22.24
C ASP A 246 -9.37 -25.51 21.25
N TYR A 247 -8.92 -25.07 20.08
CA TYR A 247 -9.77 -24.43 19.06
C TYR A 247 -10.40 -25.39 18.07
N ALA A 248 -9.84 -26.59 17.90
CA ALA A 248 -10.33 -27.61 16.99
C ALA A 248 -10.16 -29.01 17.59
N THR A 249 -10.87 -30.00 17.05
CA THR A 249 -10.63 -31.41 17.35
C THR A 249 -9.36 -31.90 16.64
N ASP A 250 -8.76 -32.99 17.13
CA ASP A 250 -7.50 -33.55 16.60
C ASP A 250 -7.56 -33.89 15.12
N ASP A 251 -8.74 -34.26 14.62
CA ASP A 251 -8.97 -34.52 13.19
C ASP A 251 -9.12 -33.23 12.33
N GLY A 252 -9.11 -32.05 12.96
CA GLY A 252 -9.24 -30.73 12.32
C GLY A 252 -10.59 -30.47 11.66
N ARG A 253 -11.62 -31.29 11.95
CA ARG A 253 -12.95 -31.16 11.30
C ARG A 253 -14.00 -30.54 12.21
N GLY A 254 -13.85 -30.67 13.51
CA GLY A 254 -14.77 -30.17 14.53
C GLY A 254 -14.10 -29.14 15.45
N GLY A 255 -14.88 -28.59 16.37
CA GLY A 255 -14.42 -27.64 17.37
C GLY A 255 -14.85 -26.21 17.10
N TRP A 256 -14.27 -25.27 17.84
CA TRP A 256 -14.66 -23.85 17.80
C TRP A 256 -14.32 -23.21 16.44
N MET A 257 -13.11 -23.44 15.93
CA MET A 257 -12.68 -22.91 14.62
C MET A 257 -11.74 -23.90 13.92
N PRO A 258 -12.26 -24.98 13.34
CA PRO A 258 -11.43 -25.99 12.67
C PRO A 258 -10.79 -25.43 11.41
N GLN A 259 -9.60 -25.89 11.06
CA GLN A 259 -8.83 -25.42 9.89
C GLN A 259 -9.60 -25.54 8.56
N ARG A 260 -10.47 -26.55 8.43
CA ARG A 260 -11.26 -26.81 7.22
C ARG A 260 -12.72 -26.35 7.33
N HIS A 261 -12.99 -25.33 8.17
CA HIS A 261 -14.33 -24.78 8.26
C HIS A 261 -14.78 -24.12 6.94
N LYS A 262 -16.10 -24.08 6.74
CA LYS A 262 -16.73 -23.43 5.58
C LYS A 262 -17.36 -22.12 6.01
N ASN A 263 -17.69 -21.28 5.01
CA ASN A 263 -18.50 -20.09 5.27
C ASN A 263 -19.82 -20.50 5.95
N GLY A 264 -20.23 -19.77 6.97
CA GLY A 264 -21.42 -20.10 7.78
C GLY A 264 -21.15 -21.12 8.91
N HIS A 265 -19.88 -21.47 9.18
CA HIS A 265 -19.54 -22.27 10.37
C HIS A 265 -19.94 -21.54 11.66
N ILE A 266 -20.62 -22.26 12.54
CA ILE A 266 -21.00 -21.76 13.87
C ILE A 266 -19.95 -22.23 14.87
N PRO A 267 -19.20 -21.32 15.50
CA PRO A 267 -18.15 -21.68 16.46
C PRO A 267 -18.75 -22.23 17.76
N LEU A 268 -18.55 -23.50 18.02
CA LEU A 268 -18.97 -24.14 19.27
C LEU A 268 -17.79 -24.85 19.93
N HIS A 269 -17.47 -24.48 21.17
CA HIS A 269 -16.45 -25.17 21.93
C HIS A 269 -17.08 -26.30 22.73
N ASN A 270 -16.69 -27.54 22.40
CA ASN A 270 -17.29 -28.79 22.95
C ASN A 270 -18.83 -28.83 22.78
N GLY A 271 -19.34 -28.37 21.63
CA GLY A 271 -20.76 -28.34 21.31
C GLY A 271 -21.58 -27.27 22.02
N ILE A 272 -20.94 -26.35 22.73
CA ILE A 272 -21.57 -25.25 23.48
C ILE A 272 -21.12 -23.95 22.91
N ASP A 273 -22.03 -22.97 22.84
CA ASP A 273 -21.75 -21.58 22.44
C ASP A 273 -20.93 -20.86 23.52
N ARG A 274 -19.61 -21.08 23.48
CA ARG A 274 -18.64 -20.44 24.37
C ARG A 274 -17.28 -20.32 23.69
N LEU A 275 -16.46 -19.39 24.18
CA LEU A 275 -15.08 -19.26 23.73
C LEU A 275 -14.20 -20.40 24.28
N PRO A 276 -13.16 -20.81 23.53
CA PRO A 276 -12.13 -21.71 24.05
C PRO A 276 -11.41 -21.10 25.27
N PRO A 277 -11.01 -21.88 26.26
CA PRO A 277 -10.28 -21.39 27.44
C PRO A 277 -9.02 -20.60 27.09
N SER A 278 -8.27 -21.00 26.09
CA SER A 278 -7.07 -20.28 25.64
C SER A 278 -7.38 -18.87 25.11
N LEU A 279 -8.52 -18.69 24.45
CA LEU A 279 -8.93 -17.36 23.97
C LEU A 279 -9.42 -16.47 25.12
N VAL A 280 -10.12 -17.03 26.11
CA VAL A 280 -10.51 -16.30 27.33
C VAL A 280 -9.27 -15.82 28.07
N GLU A 281 -8.29 -16.69 28.27
CA GLU A 281 -7.01 -16.34 28.92
C GLU A 281 -6.26 -15.25 28.13
N ALA A 282 -6.26 -15.30 26.80
CA ALA A 282 -5.64 -14.28 25.96
C ALA A 282 -6.34 -12.92 26.11
N ILE A 283 -7.67 -12.90 26.22
CA ILE A 283 -8.45 -11.68 26.46
C ILE A 283 -8.11 -11.11 27.85
N ASP A 284 -8.07 -11.94 28.87
CA ASP A 284 -7.73 -11.53 30.24
C ASP A 284 -6.30 -10.94 30.30
N ALA A 285 -5.34 -11.61 29.64
CA ALA A 285 -3.97 -11.13 29.53
C ALA A 285 -3.89 -9.76 28.82
N PHE A 286 -4.68 -9.56 27.78
CA PHE A 286 -4.77 -8.28 27.06
C PHE A 286 -5.35 -7.18 27.97
N VAL A 287 -6.41 -7.45 28.71
CA VAL A 287 -7.01 -6.50 29.67
C VAL A 287 -5.99 -6.11 30.76
N LEU A 288 -5.26 -7.08 31.31
CA LEU A 288 -4.20 -6.84 32.27
C LEU A 288 -3.06 -6.00 31.68
N ALA A 289 -2.65 -6.28 30.44
CA ALA A 289 -1.64 -5.47 29.74
C ALA A 289 -2.10 -4.02 29.54
N CYS A 290 -3.37 -3.81 29.18
CA CYS A 290 -3.96 -2.46 29.08
C CYS A 290 -3.96 -1.72 30.42
N ALA A 291 -4.31 -2.41 31.51
CA ALA A 291 -4.26 -1.84 32.87
C ALA A 291 -2.84 -1.45 33.26
N ALA A 292 -1.86 -2.33 33.01
CA ALA A 292 -0.44 -2.06 33.29
C ALA A 292 0.07 -0.84 32.49
N ARG A 293 -0.31 -0.69 31.24
CA ARG A 293 0.04 0.48 30.42
C ARG A 293 -0.55 1.77 31.00
N ARG A 294 -1.79 1.76 31.46
CA ARG A 294 -2.40 2.92 32.12
C ARG A 294 -1.65 3.34 33.38
N ILE A 295 -1.25 2.39 34.23
CA ILE A 295 -0.48 2.66 35.44
C ILE A 295 0.89 3.28 35.10
N ARG A 296 1.47 2.91 33.94
CA ARG A 296 2.74 3.47 33.43
C ARG A 296 2.59 4.84 32.74
N GLY A 297 1.43 5.47 32.79
CA GLY A 297 1.17 6.78 32.18
C GLY A 297 0.83 6.73 30.69
N GLN A 298 0.63 5.56 30.10
CA GLN A 298 0.29 5.37 28.68
C GLN A 298 -1.23 5.25 28.45
N GLY A 299 -2.03 5.92 29.26
CA GLY A 299 -3.50 5.78 29.24
C GLY A 299 -4.18 6.36 28.00
N ASN A 300 -3.51 7.27 27.29
CA ASN A 300 -4.02 7.87 26.05
C ASN A 300 -3.58 7.12 24.78
N ASP A 301 -2.68 6.15 24.90
CA ASP A 301 -2.21 5.35 23.78
C ASP A 301 -3.22 4.25 23.43
N HIS A 302 -3.39 4.00 22.14
CA HIS A 302 -4.25 2.92 21.66
C HIS A 302 -3.71 1.55 22.09
N CYS A 303 -4.62 0.69 22.54
CA CYS A 303 -4.37 -0.72 22.78
C CYS A 303 -5.28 -1.52 21.85
N SER A 304 -4.73 -2.47 21.10
CA SER A 304 -5.51 -3.32 20.20
C SER A 304 -5.07 -4.78 20.33
N MET A 305 -6.04 -5.68 20.21
CA MET A 305 -5.84 -7.12 20.14
C MET A 305 -6.45 -7.60 18.81
N LEU A 306 -5.69 -8.37 18.05
CA LEU A 306 -6.18 -9.00 16.84
C LEU A 306 -6.44 -10.47 17.10
N VAL A 307 -7.68 -10.91 16.87
CA VAL A 307 -8.06 -12.33 16.85
C VAL A 307 -8.26 -12.73 15.39
N HIS A 308 -7.28 -13.43 14.83
CA HIS A 308 -7.28 -13.83 13.44
C HIS A 308 -7.37 -15.36 13.32
N VAL A 309 -8.58 -15.88 13.16
CA VAL A 309 -8.87 -17.31 13.19
C VAL A 309 -9.57 -17.82 11.92
N THR A 310 -10.06 -16.93 11.06
CA THR A 310 -10.77 -17.32 9.83
C THR A 310 -10.46 -16.33 8.69
N ARG A 311 -10.58 -16.84 7.44
CA ARG A 311 -10.52 -16.03 6.21
C ARG A 311 -11.91 -15.56 5.74
N PHE A 312 -12.96 -15.97 6.40
CA PHE A 312 -14.34 -15.55 6.10
C PHE A 312 -14.75 -14.39 7.02
N ASN A 313 -15.57 -13.50 6.47
CA ASN A 313 -16.20 -12.38 7.21
C ASN A 313 -17.55 -12.84 7.77
#